data_9e273b03aa1cf8a07afc531b49124241
#
_entry.id   9e273b03aa1cf8a07afc531b49124241
#
_cell.length_a   1.000
_cell.length_b   1.000
_cell.length_c   1.000
_cell.angle_alpha   90.00
_cell.angle_beta   90.00
_cell.angle_gamma   90.00
#
_symmetry.space_group_name_H-M   'P 1'
#
loop_
_entity.id
_entity.type
_entity.pdbx_description
1 polymer ?
#
loop_
_entity_poly.entity_id
_entity_poly.type
_entity_poly.pdbx_seq_one_letter_code
_entity_poly.pdbx_strand_id
1 'polypeptide(L)'
;MAASAQVTYTTAFHALHTLGQVQAGQWVVVLGGAGGVGMAAIDLARDAGARVVAAASTPEKLEACREVGAEVVVDYEHEDLKQAIKAATGGADLVIDPVGGRHSEAALRALRPGGRLIVVGFASGEVPSIPLNLVLVKGVSVHGLDLRQLHTVHPDLNAGTLPELLGRVAGGRLHPRIDRRFTLDQVVAALHCVADRQAIGKVVIDL
;
A
#
# COMPACT_ATOMS: atom_id res chain seq x y z
N MET A 1 1.89 -18.14 -7.06
CA MET A 1 1.25 -17.41 -5.96
C MET A 1 2.18 -17.14 -4.77
N ALA A 2 2.86 -18.14 -4.17
CA ALA A 2 3.73 -17.90 -3.01
C ALA A 2 4.80 -16.81 -3.27
N ALA A 3 5.50 -16.87 -4.42
CA ALA A 3 6.53 -15.88 -4.78
C ALA A 3 5.98 -14.43 -4.93
N SER A 4 4.72 -14.27 -5.33
CA SER A 4 4.10 -12.95 -5.47
C SER A 4 3.67 -12.35 -4.13
N ALA A 5 3.46 -13.17 -3.10
CA ALA A 5 2.96 -12.73 -1.80
C ALA A 5 4.08 -12.35 -0.81
N GLN A 6 5.23 -13.03 -0.84
CA GLN A 6 6.23 -12.97 0.23
C GLN A 6 6.62 -11.54 0.64
N VAL A 7 7.17 -10.74 -0.27
CA VAL A 7 7.67 -9.40 0.09
C VAL A 7 6.52 -8.40 0.25
N THR A 8 5.60 -8.36 -0.73
CA THR A 8 4.57 -7.31 -0.77
C THR A 8 3.52 -7.47 0.31
N TYR A 9 3.05 -8.70 0.56
CA TYR A 9 2.08 -8.95 1.63
C TYR A 9 2.70 -8.84 3.02
N THR A 10 3.96 -9.30 3.21
CA THR A 10 4.66 -9.10 4.49
C THR A 10 4.86 -7.61 4.78
N THR A 11 5.27 -6.82 3.79
CA THR A 11 5.39 -5.37 3.92
C THR A 11 4.05 -4.73 4.28
N ALA A 12 3.01 -5.03 3.52
CA ALA A 12 1.68 -4.48 3.75
C ALA A 12 1.09 -4.92 5.11
N PHE A 13 1.34 -6.16 5.53
CA PHE A 13 0.93 -6.66 6.84
C PHE A 13 1.55 -5.85 7.97
N HIS A 14 2.86 -5.66 7.96
CA HIS A 14 3.52 -4.87 9.00
C HIS A 14 3.14 -3.39 8.94
N ALA A 15 2.93 -2.83 7.75
CA ALA A 15 2.44 -1.47 7.60
C ALA A 15 1.06 -1.28 8.22
N LEU A 16 0.14 -2.23 8.01
CA LEU A 16 -1.24 -2.17 8.50
C LEU A 16 -1.35 -2.56 9.98
N HIS A 17 -0.81 -3.73 10.35
CA HIS A 17 -1.06 -4.33 11.67
C HIS A 17 -0.02 -3.93 12.71
N THR A 18 1.28 -4.00 12.39
CA THR A 18 2.35 -3.76 13.36
C THR A 18 2.50 -2.27 13.66
N LEU A 19 2.63 -1.43 12.64
CA LEU A 19 2.82 0.01 12.78
C LEU A 19 1.49 0.78 12.73
N GLY A 20 0.64 0.43 11.78
CA GLY A 20 -0.64 1.07 11.55
C GLY A 20 -1.70 0.74 12.60
N GLN A 21 -1.63 -0.45 13.24
CA GLN A 21 -2.59 -0.94 14.22
C GLN A 21 -4.04 -0.77 13.72
N VAL A 22 -4.27 -1.16 12.47
CA VAL A 22 -5.56 -1.00 11.80
C VAL A 22 -6.67 -1.73 12.55
N GLN A 23 -7.84 -1.08 12.65
CA GLN A 23 -9.03 -1.63 13.25
C GLN A 23 -10.17 -1.69 12.24
N ALA A 24 -11.12 -2.62 12.45
CA ALA A 24 -12.32 -2.70 11.62
C ALA A 24 -13.10 -1.37 11.64
N GLY A 25 -13.62 -0.97 10.48
CA GLY A 25 -14.36 0.27 10.28
C GLY A 25 -13.49 1.52 10.08
N GLN A 26 -12.18 1.48 10.32
CA GLN A 26 -11.27 2.59 10.06
C GLN A 26 -11.06 2.83 8.57
N TRP A 27 -10.79 4.09 8.20
CA TRP A 27 -10.41 4.47 6.87
C TRP A 27 -8.90 4.35 6.64
N VAL A 28 -8.53 3.48 5.71
CA VAL A 28 -7.15 3.29 5.25
C VAL A 28 -7.00 3.87 3.84
N VAL A 29 -6.09 4.81 3.68
CA VAL A 29 -5.70 5.33 2.36
C VAL A 29 -4.47 4.59 1.88
N VAL A 30 -4.50 4.10 0.65
CA VAL A 30 -3.38 3.40 0.02
C VAL A 30 -2.93 4.19 -1.21
N LEU A 31 -1.78 4.84 -1.13
CA LEU A 31 -1.15 5.50 -2.27
C LEU A 31 -0.53 4.44 -3.19
N GLY A 32 -0.57 4.69 -4.52
CA GLY A 32 -0.08 3.71 -5.48
C GLY A 32 -0.81 2.36 -5.37
N GLY A 33 -2.12 2.41 -5.16
CA GLY A 33 -2.97 1.25 -4.86
C GLY A 33 -2.83 0.09 -5.85
N ALA A 34 -2.55 0.39 -7.13
CA ALA A 34 -2.38 -0.61 -8.18
C ALA A 34 -0.98 -1.28 -8.21
N GLY A 35 -0.03 -0.82 -7.42
CA GLY A 35 1.28 -1.46 -7.31
C GLY A 35 1.25 -2.73 -6.45
N GLY A 36 2.35 -3.49 -6.45
CA GLY A 36 2.41 -4.77 -5.72
C GLY A 36 2.13 -4.63 -4.21
N VAL A 37 2.72 -3.63 -3.52
CA VAL A 37 2.45 -3.35 -2.10
C VAL A 37 1.05 -2.75 -1.93
N GLY A 38 0.62 -1.87 -2.86
CA GLY A 38 -0.70 -1.23 -2.82
C GLY A 38 -1.82 -2.26 -2.89
N MET A 39 -1.79 -3.18 -3.85
CA MET A 39 -2.76 -4.28 -3.97
C MET A 39 -2.81 -5.14 -2.70
N ALA A 40 -1.63 -5.50 -2.15
CA ALA A 40 -1.56 -6.27 -0.92
C ALA A 40 -2.14 -5.50 0.27
N ALA A 41 -1.92 -4.18 0.34
CA ALA A 41 -2.47 -3.34 1.40
C ALA A 41 -4.00 -3.21 1.31
N ILE A 42 -4.55 -3.06 0.11
CA ILE A 42 -6.01 -3.05 -0.10
C ILE A 42 -6.63 -4.36 0.36
N ASP A 43 -6.09 -5.50 -0.11
CA ASP A 43 -6.59 -6.83 0.19
C ASP A 43 -6.55 -7.14 1.71
N LEU A 44 -5.43 -6.82 2.37
CA LEU A 44 -5.26 -7.01 3.81
C LEU A 44 -6.11 -6.06 4.65
N ALA A 45 -6.27 -4.79 4.24
CA ALA A 45 -7.12 -3.84 4.94
C ALA A 45 -8.61 -4.28 4.86
N ARG A 46 -9.05 -4.73 3.70
CA ARG A 46 -10.37 -5.34 3.51
C ARG A 46 -10.56 -6.58 4.39
N ASP A 47 -9.58 -7.49 4.43
CA ASP A 47 -9.62 -8.70 5.28
C ASP A 47 -9.67 -8.35 6.78
N ALA A 48 -9.09 -7.22 7.19
CA ALA A 48 -9.19 -6.68 8.55
C ALA A 48 -10.51 -5.94 8.85
N GLY A 49 -11.43 -5.84 7.88
CA GLY A 49 -12.70 -5.12 8.02
C GLY A 49 -12.57 -3.60 7.98
N ALA A 50 -11.44 -3.07 7.51
CA ALA A 50 -11.25 -1.64 7.30
C ALA A 50 -11.85 -1.18 5.97
N ARG A 51 -12.18 0.11 5.88
CA ARG A 51 -12.65 0.77 4.67
C ARG A 51 -11.46 1.34 3.91
N VAL A 52 -11.43 1.20 2.60
CA VAL A 52 -10.24 1.54 1.82
C VAL A 52 -10.50 2.64 0.80
N VAL A 53 -9.67 3.68 0.83
CA VAL A 53 -9.49 4.62 -0.27
C VAL A 53 -8.19 4.26 -0.98
N ALA A 54 -8.25 3.91 -2.26
CA ALA A 54 -7.06 3.64 -3.07
C ALA A 54 -6.79 4.78 -4.05
N ALA A 55 -5.55 5.25 -4.11
CA ALA A 55 -5.14 6.28 -5.04
C ALA A 55 -4.20 5.72 -6.11
N ALA A 56 -4.47 6.00 -7.37
CA ALA A 56 -3.69 5.53 -8.53
C ALA A 56 -3.73 6.57 -9.66
N SER A 57 -3.02 6.31 -10.77
CA SER A 57 -2.72 7.29 -11.83
C SER A 57 -3.50 7.09 -13.14
N THR A 58 -4.24 6.01 -13.29
CA THR A 58 -4.99 5.74 -14.53
C THR A 58 -6.33 5.05 -14.23
N PRO A 59 -7.33 5.19 -15.11
CA PRO A 59 -8.63 4.52 -14.93
C PRO A 59 -8.53 3.01 -14.75
N GLU A 60 -7.66 2.34 -15.52
CA GLU A 60 -7.47 0.88 -15.43
C GLU A 60 -6.91 0.48 -14.06
N LYS A 61 -5.96 1.26 -13.53
CA LYS A 61 -5.39 1.04 -12.19
C LYS A 61 -6.42 1.28 -11.09
N LEU A 62 -7.26 2.28 -11.24
CA LEU A 62 -8.34 2.58 -10.30
C LEU A 62 -9.38 1.46 -10.28
N GLU A 63 -9.75 0.94 -11.45
CA GLU A 63 -10.68 -0.18 -11.55
C GLU A 63 -10.10 -1.45 -10.90
N ALA A 64 -8.83 -1.76 -11.15
CA ALA A 64 -8.16 -2.86 -10.49
C ALA A 64 -8.12 -2.71 -8.95
N CYS A 65 -8.03 -1.49 -8.42
CA CYS A 65 -8.13 -1.25 -6.99
C CYS A 65 -9.53 -1.56 -6.45
N ARG A 66 -10.60 -1.22 -7.21
CA ARG A 66 -12.00 -1.56 -6.83
C ARG A 66 -12.22 -3.07 -6.80
N GLU A 67 -11.71 -3.78 -7.82
CA GLU A 67 -11.83 -5.25 -7.89
C GLU A 67 -11.22 -5.95 -6.67
N VAL A 68 -10.13 -5.41 -6.11
CA VAL A 68 -9.48 -5.95 -4.91
C VAL A 68 -10.22 -5.57 -3.62
N GLY A 69 -11.04 -4.52 -3.64
CA GLY A 69 -11.90 -4.14 -2.53
C GLY A 69 -11.73 -2.71 -2.02
N ALA A 70 -11.15 -1.80 -2.82
CA ALA A 70 -11.20 -0.38 -2.50
C ALA A 70 -12.64 0.14 -2.62
N GLU A 71 -13.15 0.74 -1.54
CA GLU A 71 -14.50 1.32 -1.51
C GLU A 71 -14.56 2.64 -2.28
N VAL A 72 -13.49 3.41 -2.21
CA VAL A 72 -13.32 4.67 -2.92
C VAL A 72 -11.99 4.64 -3.68
N VAL A 73 -11.97 5.21 -4.88
CA VAL A 73 -10.73 5.40 -5.63
C VAL A 73 -10.54 6.86 -5.98
N VAL A 74 -9.28 7.32 -6.02
CA VAL A 74 -8.89 8.70 -6.30
C VAL A 74 -7.83 8.72 -7.38
N ASP A 75 -8.07 9.47 -8.44
CA ASP A 75 -7.07 9.75 -9.49
C ASP A 75 -6.18 10.91 -9.05
N TYR A 76 -5.01 10.59 -8.48
CA TYR A 76 -4.12 11.61 -7.95
C TYR A 76 -3.39 12.44 -9.02
N GLU A 77 -3.53 12.12 -10.31
CA GLU A 77 -3.02 12.96 -11.39
C GLU A 77 -4.00 14.07 -11.77
N HIS A 78 -5.30 13.84 -11.58
CA HIS A 78 -6.35 14.76 -12.03
C HIS A 78 -7.20 15.34 -10.89
N GLU A 79 -7.09 14.79 -9.67
CA GLU A 79 -7.86 15.24 -8.50
C GLU A 79 -6.96 15.83 -7.41
N ASP A 80 -7.49 16.76 -6.61
CA ASP A 80 -6.83 17.15 -5.35
C ASP A 80 -6.95 16.01 -4.35
N LEU A 81 -5.86 15.26 -4.19
CA LEU A 81 -5.79 14.07 -3.34
C LEU A 81 -6.27 14.34 -1.90
N LYS A 82 -5.87 15.46 -1.30
CA LYS A 82 -6.28 15.81 0.06
C LYS A 82 -7.80 16.04 0.15
N GLN A 83 -8.35 16.79 -0.79
CA GLN A 83 -9.78 17.11 -0.78
C GLN A 83 -10.62 15.86 -1.07
N ALA A 84 -10.21 15.03 -2.05
CA ALA A 84 -10.88 13.79 -2.38
C ALA A 84 -10.92 12.82 -1.19
N ILE A 85 -9.77 12.61 -0.51
CA ILE A 85 -9.74 11.77 0.69
C ILE A 85 -10.64 12.34 1.79
N LYS A 86 -10.59 13.65 2.05
CA LYS A 86 -11.42 14.26 3.09
C LYS A 86 -12.91 14.20 2.78
N ALA A 87 -13.29 14.40 1.55
CA ALA A 87 -14.69 14.29 1.12
C ALA A 87 -15.23 12.86 1.32
N ALA A 88 -14.41 11.85 1.02
CA ALA A 88 -14.80 10.46 1.17
C ALA A 88 -14.82 9.97 2.63
N THR A 89 -13.92 10.49 3.49
CA THR A 89 -13.66 9.88 4.81
C THR A 89 -13.97 10.79 6.00
N GLY A 90 -14.09 12.08 5.79
CA GLY A 90 -14.07 13.08 6.88
C GLY A 90 -12.69 13.28 7.51
N GLY A 91 -11.73 12.43 7.18
CA GLY A 91 -10.36 12.35 7.69
C GLY A 91 -9.95 10.90 7.89
N ALA A 92 -8.86 10.49 7.24
CA ALA A 92 -8.39 9.10 7.26
C ALA A 92 -7.72 8.74 8.59
N ASP A 93 -7.80 7.47 8.98
CA ASP A 93 -7.13 6.92 10.15
C ASP A 93 -5.68 6.55 9.87
N LEU A 94 -5.45 5.99 8.70
CA LEU A 94 -4.17 5.43 8.30
C LEU A 94 -3.88 5.74 6.83
N VAL A 95 -2.64 6.06 6.53
CA VAL A 95 -2.12 6.17 5.16
C VAL A 95 -0.97 5.20 5.01
N ILE A 96 -1.00 4.37 3.96
CA ILE A 96 0.10 3.53 3.52
C ILE A 96 0.71 4.19 2.28
N ASP A 97 1.97 4.57 2.38
CA ASP A 97 2.66 5.35 1.34
C ASP A 97 3.90 4.63 0.78
N PRO A 98 3.77 3.88 -0.31
CA PRO A 98 4.89 3.36 -1.09
C PRO A 98 5.35 4.31 -2.20
N VAL A 99 4.72 5.50 -2.37
CA VAL A 99 4.93 6.40 -3.51
C VAL A 99 5.89 7.53 -3.20
N GLY A 100 5.69 8.21 -2.08
CA GLY A 100 6.49 9.38 -1.73
C GLY A 100 6.13 10.65 -2.52
N GLY A 101 7.10 11.57 -2.63
CA GLY A 101 6.99 12.81 -3.38
C GLY A 101 5.86 13.72 -2.87
N ARG A 102 5.25 14.47 -3.79
CA ARG A 102 4.16 15.44 -3.50
C ARG A 102 2.93 14.82 -2.83
N HIS A 103 2.71 13.53 -3.02
CA HIS A 103 1.51 12.85 -2.53
C HIS A 103 1.54 12.59 -1.02
N SER A 104 2.72 12.41 -0.43
CA SER A 104 2.88 12.14 1.01
C SER A 104 2.33 13.26 1.88
N GLU A 105 2.67 14.52 1.58
CA GLU A 105 2.19 15.66 2.35
C GLU A 105 0.66 15.84 2.18
N ALA A 106 0.15 15.69 0.96
CA ALA A 106 -1.28 15.80 0.68
C ALA A 106 -2.08 14.75 1.47
N ALA A 107 -1.60 13.49 1.49
CA ALA A 107 -2.22 12.41 2.24
C ALA A 107 -2.12 12.61 3.76
N LEU A 108 -0.96 13.08 4.28
CA LEU A 108 -0.80 13.43 5.69
C LEU A 108 -1.79 14.54 6.10
N ARG A 109 -2.00 15.54 5.26
CA ARG A 109 -2.98 16.62 5.50
C ARG A 109 -4.43 16.12 5.53
N ALA A 110 -4.71 14.97 4.92
CA ALA A 110 -6.03 14.34 4.93
C ALA A 110 -6.27 13.42 6.15
N LEU A 111 -5.25 13.11 6.94
CA LEU A 111 -5.43 12.36 8.19
C LEU A 111 -6.28 13.14 9.20
N ARG A 112 -7.05 12.43 10.03
CA ARG A 112 -7.67 12.96 11.24
C ARG A 112 -6.65 13.11 12.37
N PRO A 113 -6.93 13.84 13.46
CA PRO A 113 -6.10 13.80 14.66
C PRO A 113 -5.93 12.37 15.18
N GLY A 114 -4.71 12.01 15.58
CA GLY A 114 -4.34 10.65 15.98
C GLY A 114 -4.11 9.67 14.82
N GLY A 115 -4.29 10.11 13.56
CA GLY A 115 -4.01 9.29 12.38
C GLY A 115 -2.52 9.04 12.16
N ARG A 116 -2.20 8.06 11.32
CA ARG A 116 -0.83 7.60 11.07
C ARG A 116 -0.50 7.57 9.59
N LEU A 117 0.68 8.04 9.24
CA LEU A 117 1.29 7.86 7.91
C LEU A 117 2.40 6.82 8.01
N ILE A 118 2.31 5.74 7.26
CA ILE A 118 3.35 4.70 7.18
C ILE A 118 4.07 4.85 5.84
N VAL A 119 5.31 5.31 5.91
CA VAL A 119 6.20 5.46 4.76
C VAL A 119 6.84 4.11 4.47
N VAL A 120 6.57 3.57 3.28
CA VAL A 120 7.00 2.24 2.84
C VAL A 120 8.06 2.33 1.73
N GLY A 121 8.01 3.41 0.94
CA GLY A 121 8.95 3.59 -0.18
C GLY A 121 8.73 4.89 -0.94
N PHE A 122 9.51 5.04 -2.01
CA PHE A 122 9.54 6.25 -2.82
C PHE A 122 9.47 5.90 -4.32
N ALA A 123 8.40 5.18 -4.72
CA ALA A 123 8.23 4.74 -6.10
C ALA A 123 8.05 5.90 -7.10
N SER A 124 7.75 7.12 -6.64
CA SER A 124 7.79 8.33 -7.47
C SER A 124 9.20 8.69 -7.93
N GLY A 125 10.23 8.24 -7.21
CA GLY A 125 11.62 8.68 -7.36
C GLY A 125 11.97 9.88 -6.48
N GLU A 126 11.00 10.47 -5.78
CA GLU A 126 11.18 11.66 -4.95
C GLU A 126 10.97 11.35 -3.46
N VAL A 127 11.94 11.75 -2.63
CA VAL A 127 11.80 11.68 -1.17
C VAL A 127 10.97 12.88 -0.71
N PRO A 128 9.86 12.67 0.01
CA PRO A 128 9.01 13.77 0.44
C PRO A 128 9.67 14.62 1.53
N SER A 129 9.42 15.93 1.50
CA SER A 129 9.77 16.85 2.58
C SER A 129 8.50 17.24 3.33
N ILE A 130 8.31 16.73 4.55
CA ILE A 130 7.14 17.02 5.37
C ILE A 130 7.53 18.00 6.48
N PRO A 131 6.88 19.18 6.54
CA PRO A 131 7.12 20.14 7.62
C PRO A 131 6.68 19.54 8.98
N LEU A 132 7.60 19.45 9.95
CA LEU A 132 7.32 18.83 11.26
C LEU A 132 6.25 19.58 12.07
N ASN A 133 6.11 20.91 11.88
CA ASN A 133 5.01 21.66 12.47
C ASN A 133 3.63 21.14 12.05
N LEU A 134 3.52 20.58 10.83
CA LEU A 134 2.28 19.98 10.36
C LEU A 134 1.94 18.71 11.15
N VAL A 135 2.93 17.87 11.45
CA VAL A 135 2.77 16.68 12.28
C VAL A 135 2.30 17.08 13.69
N LEU A 136 2.93 18.11 14.28
CA LEU A 136 2.57 18.65 15.59
C LEU A 136 1.13 19.19 15.62
N VAL A 137 0.79 20.11 14.71
CA VAL A 137 -0.52 20.80 14.72
C VAL A 137 -1.66 19.83 14.42
N LYS A 138 -1.42 18.84 13.57
CA LYS A 138 -2.45 17.83 13.27
C LYS A 138 -2.55 16.73 14.32
N GLY A 139 -1.56 16.59 15.21
CA GLY A 139 -1.51 15.50 16.20
C GLY A 139 -1.48 14.12 15.51
N VAL A 140 -0.67 13.97 14.44
CA VAL A 140 -0.53 12.71 13.68
C VAL A 140 0.84 12.11 13.91
N SER A 141 1.03 10.84 13.54
CA SER A 141 2.31 10.15 13.59
C SER A 141 2.81 9.81 12.18
N VAL A 142 4.14 9.82 12.01
CA VAL A 142 4.80 9.35 10.79
C VAL A 142 5.75 8.21 11.17
N HIS A 143 5.59 7.06 10.54
CA HIS A 143 6.41 5.86 10.77
C HIS A 143 7.08 5.43 9.48
N GLY A 144 8.36 5.09 9.55
CA GLY A 144 9.07 4.43 8.44
C GLY A 144 9.01 2.91 8.60
N LEU A 145 8.84 2.20 7.50
CA LEU A 145 8.91 0.75 7.44
C LEU A 145 10.01 0.31 6.47
N ASP A 146 11.16 -0.08 7.00
CA ASP A 146 12.13 -0.92 6.29
C ASP A 146 11.97 -2.36 6.80
N LEU A 147 11.51 -3.24 5.92
CA LEU A 147 11.22 -4.62 6.28
C LEU A 147 12.48 -5.38 6.76
N ARG A 148 13.66 -5.05 6.22
CA ARG A 148 14.93 -5.68 6.63
C ARG A 148 15.30 -5.28 8.05
N GLN A 149 15.18 -3.98 8.38
CA GLN A 149 15.42 -3.49 9.73
C GLN A 149 14.40 -4.06 10.72
N LEU A 150 13.13 -4.09 10.34
CA LEU A 150 12.10 -4.68 11.20
C LEU A 150 12.42 -6.13 11.55
N HIS A 151 12.83 -6.94 10.58
CA HIS A 151 13.22 -8.34 10.81
C HIS A 151 14.50 -8.49 11.62
N THR A 152 15.42 -7.53 11.54
CA THR A 152 16.65 -7.53 12.34
C THR A 152 16.37 -7.22 13.81
N VAL A 153 15.51 -6.24 14.06
CA VAL A 153 15.17 -5.77 15.42
C VAL A 153 14.14 -6.71 16.09
N HIS A 154 13.23 -7.26 15.29
CA HIS A 154 12.13 -8.12 15.77
C HIS A 154 12.04 -9.42 14.94
N PRO A 155 13.01 -10.34 15.08
CA PRO A 155 13.05 -11.58 14.28
C PRO A 155 11.82 -12.47 14.48
N ASP A 156 11.21 -12.45 15.66
CA ASP A 156 10.02 -13.24 15.98
C ASP A 156 8.80 -12.81 15.16
N LEU A 157 8.68 -11.52 14.83
CA LEU A 157 7.58 -11.02 13.99
C LEU A 157 7.65 -11.62 12.58
N ASN A 158 8.85 -11.84 12.05
CA ASN A 158 9.03 -12.42 10.73
C ASN A 158 8.65 -13.92 10.69
N ALA A 159 9.01 -14.67 11.71
CA ALA A 159 8.82 -16.13 11.73
C ALA A 159 7.35 -16.55 11.64
N GLY A 160 6.43 -15.76 12.21
CA GLY A 160 5.00 -16.03 12.23
C GLY A 160 4.23 -15.46 11.03
N THR A 161 4.67 -14.33 10.49
CA THR A 161 3.89 -13.55 9.52
C THR A 161 3.71 -14.27 8.18
N LEU A 162 4.75 -14.81 7.60
CA LEU A 162 4.64 -15.45 6.28
C LEU A 162 3.78 -16.72 6.29
N PRO A 163 3.93 -17.66 7.26
CA PRO A 163 3.02 -18.79 7.39
C PRO A 163 1.54 -18.37 7.54
N GLU A 164 1.27 -17.35 8.35
CA GLU A 164 -0.08 -16.81 8.52
C GLU A 164 -0.66 -16.27 7.21
N LEU A 165 0.09 -15.46 6.47
CA LEU A 165 -0.31 -14.91 5.18
C LEU A 165 -0.59 -16.00 4.16
N LEU A 166 0.29 -17.01 4.06
CA LEU A 166 0.10 -18.15 3.17
C LEU A 166 -1.15 -18.96 3.55
N GLY A 167 -1.43 -19.12 4.84
CA GLY A 167 -2.65 -19.75 5.35
C GLY A 167 -3.90 -18.98 4.93
N ARG A 168 -3.89 -17.63 5.00
CA ARG A 168 -5.01 -16.79 4.54
C ARG A 168 -5.20 -16.86 3.02
N VAL A 169 -4.12 -16.94 2.24
CA VAL A 169 -4.18 -17.14 0.78
C VAL A 169 -4.75 -18.52 0.45
N ALA A 170 -4.27 -19.58 1.11
CA ALA A 170 -4.77 -20.95 0.90
C ALA A 170 -6.25 -21.10 1.29
N GLY A 171 -6.68 -20.38 2.33
CA GLY A 171 -8.08 -20.31 2.77
C GLY A 171 -8.97 -19.40 1.94
N GLY A 172 -8.47 -18.78 0.86
CA GLY A 172 -9.25 -17.91 -0.01
C GLY A 172 -9.67 -16.57 0.61
N ARG A 173 -9.00 -16.10 1.67
CA ARG A 173 -9.23 -14.78 2.28
C ARG A 173 -8.45 -13.68 1.58
N LEU A 174 -7.24 -13.99 1.11
CA LEU A 174 -6.36 -13.08 0.39
C LEU A 174 -6.13 -13.55 -1.04
N HIS A 175 -6.06 -12.58 -1.97
CA HIS A 175 -6.05 -12.83 -3.40
C HIS A 175 -4.88 -12.10 -4.09
N PRO A 176 -3.62 -12.60 -3.98
CA PRO A 176 -2.47 -11.97 -4.62
C PRO A 176 -2.66 -11.85 -6.13
N ARG A 177 -2.73 -10.60 -6.62
CA ARG A 177 -2.92 -10.33 -8.05
C ARG A 177 -1.60 -10.49 -8.79
N ILE A 178 -1.57 -11.38 -9.79
CA ILE A 178 -0.51 -11.49 -10.78
C ILE A 178 -1.03 -10.82 -12.05
N ASP A 179 -0.36 -9.75 -12.49
CA ASP A 179 -0.71 -9.02 -13.71
C ASP A 179 -0.24 -9.76 -14.96
N ARG A 180 1.07 -10.00 -15.01
CA ARG A 180 1.72 -10.61 -16.18
C ARG A 180 2.69 -11.69 -15.76
N ARG A 181 2.83 -12.69 -16.67
CA ARG A 181 3.82 -13.74 -16.58
C ARG A 181 4.77 -13.63 -17.78
N PHE A 182 6.04 -13.80 -17.50
CA PHE A 182 7.11 -13.80 -18.48
C PHE A 182 7.95 -15.06 -18.32
N THR A 183 8.58 -15.50 -19.38
CA THR A 183 9.60 -16.56 -19.33
C THR A 183 10.97 -15.95 -18.99
N LEU A 184 11.95 -16.77 -18.64
CA LEU A 184 13.29 -16.28 -18.24
C LEU A 184 13.99 -15.48 -19.34
N ASP A 185 13.83 -15.86 -20.61
CA ASP A 185 14.36 -15.12 -21.75
C ASP A 185 13.71 -13.75 -21.95
N GLN A 186 12.53 -13.52 -21.39
CA GLN A 186 11.79 -12.25 -21.42
C GLN A 186 12.06 -11.35 -20.18
N VAL A 187 13.06 -11.67 -19.35
CA VAL A 187 13.34 -10.96 -18.10
C VAL A 187 13.51 -9.45 -18.29
N VAL A 188 14.13 -9.02 -19.38
CA VAL A 188 14.32 -7.59 -19.69
C VAL A 188 12.99 -6.89 -19.91
N ALA A 189 12.07 -7.51 -20.66
CA ALA A 189 10.72 -6.98 -20.88
C ALA A 189 9.92 -6.92 -19.57
N ALA A 190 10.06 -7.93 -18.71
CA ALA A 190 9.45 -7.95 -17.38
C ALA A 190 9.94 -6.79 -16.49
N LEU A 191 11.24 -6.51 -16.52
CA LEU A 191 11.83 -5.39 -15.78
C LEU A 191 11.35 -4.03 -16.31
N HIS A 192 11.28 -3.85 -17.63
CA HIS A 192 10.71 -2.64 -18.24
C HIS A 192 9.24 -2.46 -17.87
N CYS A 193 8.44 -3.51 -17.88
CA CYS A 193 7.04 -3.46 -17.47
C CYS A 193 6.87 -2.86 -16.06
N VAL A 194 7.77 -3.20 -15.13
CA VAL A 194 7.76 -2.66 -13.77
C VAL A 194 8.33 -1.23 -13.73
N ALA A 195 9.48 -0.99 -14.38
CA ALA A 195 10.17 0.30 -14.38
C ALA A 195 9.28 1.41 -15.00
N ASP A 196 8.59 1.09 -16.08
CA ASP A 196 7.69 1.99 -16.80
C ASP A 196 6.30 2.10 -16.15
N ARG A 197 6.12 1.54 -14.94
CA ARG A 197 4.88 1.58 -14.14
C ARG A 197 3.65 1.02 -14.89
N GLN A 198 3.86 0.08 -15.80
CA GLN A 198 2.77 -0.55 -16.57
C GLN A 198 2.09 -1.68 -15.78
N ALA A 199 2.78 -2.27 -14.80
CA ALA A 199 2.26 -3.38 -14.01
C ALA A 199 1.10 -2.97 -13.08
N ILE A 200 0.08 -3.83 -13.00
CA ILE A 200 -1.06 -3.75 -12.07
C ILE A 200 -1.00 -4.96 -11.13
N GLY A 201 -0.35 -4.82 -9.99
CA GLY A 201 -0.05 -5.91 -9.06
C GLY A 201 1.37 -6.45 -9.27
N LYS A 202 1.54 -7.77 -9.41
CA LYS A 202 2.83 -8.45 -9.51
C LYS A 202 3.11 -8.96 -10.91
N VAL A 203 4.35 -8.78 -11.35
CA VAL A 203 4.93 -9.45 -12.51
C VAL A 203 5.69 -10.70 -12.04
N VAL A 204 5.52 -11.82 -12.70
CA VAL A 204 6.13 -13.10 -12.34
C VAL A 204 6.94 -13.62 -13.55
N ILE A 205 8.10 -14.21 -13.26
CA ILE A 205 8.91 -14.94 -14.23
C ILE A 205 8.74 -16.42 -13.93
N ASP A 206 8.26 -17.17 -14.92
CA ASP A 206 8.18 -18.64 -14.88
C ASP A 206 9.55 -19.21 -15.32
N LEU A 207 10.11 -20.15 -14.54
CA LEU A 207 11.41 -20.79 -14.77
C LEU A 207 11.25 -22.08 -15.55
#